data_bcfd054483690dc1ea599a23a2b0a481
#
_entry.id   bcfd054483690dc1ea599a23a2b0a481
#
_cell.length_a   1.000
_cell.length_b   1.000
_cell.length_c   1.000
_cell.angle_alpha   90.00
_cell.angle_beta   90.00
_cell.angle_gamma   90.00
#
_symmetry.space_group_name_H-M   'P 1'
#
loop_
_entity.id
_entity.type
_entity.pdbx_description
1 polymer ?
#
loop_
_entity_poly.entity_id
_entity_poly.type
_entity_poly.pdbx_seq_one_letter_code
_entity_poly.pdbx_strand_id
1 'polypeptide(L)'
;LDKGGRGIDSSANSMEEFSIYEFLNYLDTEAEKYGGKVHYLIGNHEIMNMEGDFRYVHKKHLDATGDSLRRKLFKPGGYMARLLACHSYGILKINKWYFCHAGLLPEHVNTNTITQINTIVRDVLRGNKKTGLTKHEKDLLFSQDSIFWNRKYYFDKNKCDMLEKTLDILNEKDGGLIVGHTVHKNITSECNKKLWFADVGLSPAFGDSFSNIELLEIINDNPRVIK
;
A
#
# COMPACT_ATOMS: atom_id res chain seq x y z
N LEU A 1 -1.92 1.13 -3.96
CA LEU A 1 -1.81 0.81 -5.38
C LEU A 1 -1.02 -0.44 -5.63
N ASP A 2 -0.52 -1.22 -5.10
CA ASP A 2 0.24 -2.47 -5.37
C ASP A 2 0.22 -2.92 -6.86
N LYS A 3 0.53 -1.98 -7.74
CA LYS A 3 0.47 -2.20 -9.20
C LYS A 3 1.82 -2.48 -9.86
N GLY A 4 2.93 -2.34 -9.15
CA GLY A 4 4.32 -2.50 -9.60
C GLY A 4 4.61 -3.32 -10.85
N GLY A 5 3.71 -3.29 -11.83
CA GLY A 5 3.83 -3.96 -13.12
C GLY A 5 3.19 -5.34 -13.21
N ARG A 6 2.40 -5.78 -12.23
CA ARG A 6 1.62 -7.02 -12.30
C ARG A 6 0.38 -6.83 -13.19
N GLY A 7 0.55 -6.88 -14.48
CA GLY A 7 -0.53 -6.85 -15.47
C GLY A 7 -0.57 -8.13 -16.28
N ILE A 8 -1.75 -8.55 -16.72
CA ILE A 8 -1.91 -9.78 -17.51
C ILE A 8 -2.66 -9.56 -18.81
N ASP A 9 -3.20 -8.40 -19.05
CA ASP A 9 -3.92 -8.23 -20.30
C ASP A 9 -2.96 -8.39 -21.47
N SER A 10 -3.29 -9.33 -22.37
CA SER A 10 -2.53 -9.58 -23.60
C SER A 10 -2.60 -8.42 -24.58
N SER A 11 -3.57 -7.52 -24.41
CA SER A 11 -3.74 -6.29 -25.20
C SER A 11 -3.03 -5.08 -24.55
N ALA A 12 -2.52 -5.23 -23.33
CA ALA A 12 -1.94 -4.15 -22.55
C ALA A 12 -0.75 -3.51 -23.27
N ASN A 13 -0.84 -2.22 -23.49
CA ASN A 13 0.29 -1.40 -23.85
C ASN A 13 1.31 -1.38 -22.70
N SER A 14 2.56 -1.37 -23.06
CA SER A 14 3.73 -1.45 -22.20
C SER A 14 3.84 -0.38 -21.10
N MET A 15 2.93 0.57 -21.05
CA MET A 15 2.98 1.75 -20.16
C MET A 15 1.69 1.93 -19.34
N GLU A 16 0.82 0.95 -19.27
CA GLU A 16 -0.48 1.07 -18.58
C GLU A 16 -0.35 1.38 -17.08
N GLU A 17 0.67 0.86 -16.42
CA GLU A 17 0.91 1.20 -15.02
C GLU A 17 1.17 2.70 -14.81
N PHE A 18 1.81 3.38 -15.77
CA PHE A 18 2.01 4.82 -15.71
C PHE A 18 0.70 5.57 -15.94
N SER A 19 -0.11 5.11 -16.87
CA SER A 19 -1.44 5.67 -17.13
C SER A 19 -2.37 5.57 -15.92
N ILE A 20 -2.22 4.52 -15.08
CA ILE A 20 -2.96 4.41 -13.81
C ILE A 20 -2.56 5.54 -12.85
N TYR A 21 -1.27 5.84 -12.72
CA TYR A 21 -0.85 6.97 -11.87
C TYR A 21 -1.33 8.31 -12.41
N GLU A 22 -1.26 8.53 -13.72
CA GLU A 22 -1.79 9.74 -14.36
C GLU A 22 -3.30 9.87 -14.15
N PHE A 23 -4.03 8.78 -14.32
CA PHE A 23 -5.48 8.75 -14.09
C PHE A 23 -5.84 9.06 -12.63
N LEU A 24 -5.11 8.51 -11.66
CA LEU A 24 -5.34 8.79 -10.24
C LEU A 24 -5.04 10.27 -9.90
N ASN A 25 -4.00 10.85 -10.47
CA ASN A 25 -3.71 12.27 -10.30
C ASN A 25 -4.79 13.15 -10.93
N TYR A 26 -5.31 12.75 -12.10
CA TYR A 26 -6.44 13.41 -12.71
C TYR A 26 -7.69 13.33 -11.82
N LEU A 27 -8.02 12.15 -11.29
CA LEU A 27 -9.14 11.98 -10.37
C LEU A 27 -8.97 12.82 -9.09
N ASP A 28 -7.75 12.95 -8.55
CA ASP A 28 -7.46 13.78 -7.40
C ASP A 28 -7.76 15.25 -7.70
N THR A 29 -7.32 15.74 -8.85
CA THR A 29 -7.60 17.11 -9.33
C THR A 29 -9.09 17.36 -9.51
N GLU A 30 -9.83 16.38 -10.05
CA GLU A 30 -11.30 16.49 -10.19
C GLU A 30 -12.00 16.46 -8.84
N ALA A 31 -11.57 15.57 -7.91
CA ALA A 31 -12.15 15.46 -6.58
C ALA A 31 -11.98 16.77 -5.77
N GLU A 32 -10.82 17.42 -5.87
CA GLU A 32 -10.54 18.68 -5.17
C GLU A 32 -11.54 19.81 -5.51
N LYS A 33 -12.08 19.83 -6.73
CA LYS A 33 -13.10 20.81 -7.14
C LYS A 33 -14.39 20.71 -6.31
N TYR A 34 -14.64 19.56 -5.71
CA TYR A 34 -15.82 19.27 -4.89
C TYR A 34 -15.47 19.03 -3.42
N GLY A 35 -14.27 19.42 -2.98
CA GLY A 35 -13.80 19.23 -1.61
C GLY A 35 -13.40 17.78 -1.26
N GLY A 36 -13.27 16.94 -2.27
CA GLY A 36 -12.80 15.55 -2.13
C GLY A 36 -11.29 15.42 -2.29
N LYS A 37 -10.78 14.20 -2.05
CA LYS A 37 -9.37 13.86 -2.22
C LYS A 37 -9.20 12.39 -2.60
N VAL A 38 -8.29 12.11 -3.54
CA VAL A 38 -7.87 10.75 -3.86
C VAL A 38 -6.55 10.45 -3.14
N HIS A 39 -6.57 9.47 -2.27
CA HIS A 39 -5.39 9.00 -1.56
C HIS A 39 -4.96 7.64 -2.08
N TYR A 40 -3.67 7.41 -2.21
CA TYR A 40 -3.16 6.08 -2.54
C TYR A 40 -2.01 5.66 -1.63
N LEU A 41 -1.97 4.37 -1.34
CA LEU A 41 -0.96 3.74 -0.51
C LEU A 41 0.09 3.06 -1.39
N ILE A 42 1.30 3.03 -0.90
CA ILE A 42 2.38 2.23 -1.47
C ILE A 42 2.22 0.80 -0.98
N GLY A 43 2.44 -0.16 -1.88
CA GLY A 43 2.55 -1.57 -1.56
C GLY A 43 3.97 -2.12 -1.71
N ASN A 44 4.13 -3.40 -1.43
CA ASN A 44 5.43 -4.06 -1.55
C ASN A 44 5.94 -4.10 -3.01
N HIS A 45 5.06 -4.09 -4.01
CA HIS A 45 5.48 -4.08 -5.41
C HIS A 45 6.16 -2.76 -5.81
N GLU A 46 5.72 -1.63 -5.29
CA GLU A 46 6.40 -0.35 -5.49
C GLU A 46 7.77 -0.36 -4.82
N ILE A 47 7.87 -0.92 -3.61
CA ILE A 47 9.14 -1.08 -2.89
C ILE A 47 10.09 -2.01 -3.64
N MET A 48 9.62 -3.15 -4.14
CA MET A 48 10.41 -4.08 -4.95
C MET A 48 10.95 -3.40 -6.21
N ASN A 49 10.11 -2.65 -6.93
CA ASN A 49 10.56 -1.90 -8.10
C ASN A 49 11.64 -0.87 -7.74
N MET A 50 11.50 -0.20 -6.60
CA MET A 50 12.52 0.74 -6.09
C MET A 50 13.86 0.04 -5.81
N GLU A 51 13.84 -1.18 -5.27
CA GLU A 51 15.03 -2.00 -5.03
C GLU A 51 15.60 -2.62 -6.33
N GLY A 52 14.84 -2.55 -7.43
CA GLY A 52 15.17 -3.18 -8.70
C GLY A 52 14.89 -4.67 -8.74
N ASP A 53 14.01 -5.14 -7.88
CA ASP A 53 13.47 -6.49 -7.90
C ASP A 53 12.19 -6.52 -8.74
N PHE A 54 12.28 -7.02 -9.97
CA PHE A 54 11.21 -7.04 -10.95
C PHE A 54 10.52 -8.40 -11.10
N ARG A 55 10.67 -9.31 -10.14
CA ARG A 55 10.13 -10.68 -10.22
C ARG A 55 8.63 -10.77 -10.51
N TYR A 56 7.87 -9.79 -10.03
CA TYR A 56 6.42 -9.73 -10.23
C TYR A 56 5.99 -8.78 -11.35
N VAL A 57 6.94 -8.15 -12.02
CA VAL A 57 6.63 -7.32 -13.19
C VAL A 57 6.34 -8.22 -14.39
N HIS A 58 5.22 -8.00 -15.06
CA HIS A 58 4.89 -8.77 -16.24
C HIS A 58 5.92 -8.59 -17.36
N LYS A 59 6.28 -9.68 -18.05
CA LYS A 59 7.31 -9.67 -19.08
C LYS A 59 7.12 -8.60 -20.15
N LYS A 60 5.89 -8.33 -20.60
CA LYS A 60 5.59 -7.30 -21.60
C LYS A 60 5.99 -5.89 -21.13
N HIS A 61 5.80 -5.58 -19.84
CA HIS A 61 6.22 -4.29 -19.29
C HIS A 61 7.73 -4.17 -19.21
N LEU A 62 8.43 -5.28 -18.91
CA LEU A 62 9.89 -5.32 -18.95
C LEU A 62 10.42 -5.21 -20.38
N ASP A 63 9.84 -5.94 -21.33
CA ASP A 63 10.25 -5.91 -22.74
C ASP A 63 10.07 -4.50 -23.34
N ALA A 64 9.05 -3.78 -22.94
CA ALA A 64 8.74 -2.45 -23.46
C ALA A 64 9.59 -1.33 -22.85
N THR A 65 9.88 -1.40 -21.57
CA THR A 65 10.71 -0.38 -20.90
C THR A 65 12.18 -0.77 -20.88
N GLY A 66 12.48 -2.07 -20.90
CA GLY A 66 13.79 -2.61 -20.60
C GLY A 66 14.16 -2.44 -19.11
N ASP A 67 14.90 -3.40 -18.58
CA ASP A 67 15.36 -3.40 -17.17
C ASP A 67 16.10 -2.12 -16.78
N SER A 68 16.95 -1.62 -17.68
CA SER A 68 17.79 -0.45 -17.43
C SER A 68 16.96 0.81 -17.23
N LEU A 69 15.98 1.06 -18.10
CA LEU A 69 15.10 2.23 -17.98
C LEU A 69 14.19 2.11 -16.77
N ARG A 70 13.58 0.93 -16.55
CA ARG A 70 12.72 0.68 -15.41
C ARG A 70 13.48 0.92 -14.09
N ARG A 71 14.68 0.36 -13.96
CA ARG A 71 15.55 0.60 -12.81
C ARG A 71 15.85 2.08 -12.61
N LYS A 72 16.16 2.81 -13.68
CA LYS A 72 16.40 4.25 -13.63
C LYS A 72 15.18 5.04 -13.16
N LEU A 73 13.98 4.64 -13.57
CA LEU A 73 12.73 5.31 -13.20
C LEU A 73 12.35 5.07 -11.74
N PHE A 74 12.48 3.84 -11.26
CA PHE A 74 12.00 3.45 -9.93
C PHE A 74 13.05 3.53 -8.82
N LYS A 75 14.35 3.55 -9.12
CA LYS A 75 15.38 3.68 -8.07
C LYS A 75 15.12 4.89 -7.16
N PRO A 76 15.65 4.90 -5.91
CA PRO A 76 15.58 6.09 -5.06
C PRO A 76 15.99 7.36 -5.79
N GLY A 77 15.15 8.39 -5.77
CA GLY A 77 15.35 9.65 -6.51
C GLY A 77 15.02 9.57 -8.01
N GLY A 78 14.63 8.42 -8.54
CA GLY A 78 14.13 8.28 -9.91
C GLY A 78 12.76 8.95 -10.10
N TYR A 79 12.34 9.13 -11.35
CA TYR A 79 11.10 9.86 -11.65
C TYR A 79 9.88 9.24 -10.96
N MET A 80 9.66 7.93 -11.12
CA MET A 80 8.53 7.23 -10.51
C MET A 80 8.61 7.21 -8.98
N ALA A 81 9.79 6.97 -8.42
CA ALA A 81 9.97 7.00 -6.97
C ALA A 81 9.64 8.39 -6.40
N ARG A 82 10.01 9.47 -7.07
CA ARG A 82 9.64 10.84 -6.66
C ARG A 82 8.14 11.11 -6.79
N LEU A 83 7.51 10.62 -7.87
CA LEU A 83 6.06 10.73 -8.06
C LEU A 83 5.33 10.04 -6.88
N LEU A 84 5.70 8.80 -6.56
CA LEU A 84 5.18 8.06 -5.41
C LEU A 84 5.41 8.82 -4.10
N ALA A 85 6.60 9.37 -3.89
CA ALA A 85 6.91 10.14 -2.69
C ALA A 85 6.05 11.41 -2.52
N CYS A 86 5.54 11.98 -3.60
CA CYS A 86 4.70 13.18 -3.56
C CYS A 86 3.23 12.86 -3.28
N HIS A 87 2.71 11.77 -3.81
CA HIS A 87 1.27 11.53 -3.88
C HIS A 87 0.78 10.34 -3.05
N SER A 88 1.69 9.53 -2.45
CA SER A 88 1.28 8.34 -1.73
C SER A 88 1.74 8.31 -0.27
N TYR A 89 1.17 7.37 0.47
CA TYR A 89 1.43 7.15 1.88
C TYR A 89 1.88 5.72 2.13
N GLY A 90 2.76 5.52 3.10
CA GLY A 90 2.99 4.19 3.67
C GLY A 90 1.82 3.81 4.59
N ILE A 91 1.34 4.78 5.37
CA ILE A 91 0.19 4.65 6.26
C ILE A 91 -0.65 5.92 6.14
N LEU A 92 -1.95 5.77 5.95
CA LEU A 92 -2.91 6.86 5.90
C LEU A 92 -3.84 6.77 7.12
N LYS A 93 -4.07 7.89 7.82
CA LYS A 93 -5.11 8.02 8.84
C LYS A 93 -6.22 8.92 8.30
N ILE A 94 -7.46 8.43 8.34
CA ILE A 94 -8.67 9.23 8.10
C ILE A 94 -9.60 9.03 9.29
N ASN A 95 -9.89 10.10 10.01
CA ASN A 95 -10.61 10.04 11.28
C ASN A 95 -9.95 9.03 12.24
N LYS A 96 -10.67 7.99 12.65
CA LYS A 96 -10.17 6.92 13.53
C LYS A 96 -9.65 5.68 12.78
N TRP A 97 -9.66 5.68 11.44
CA TRP A 97 -9.27 4.55 10.62
C TRP A 97 -7.85 4.70 10.08
N TYR A 98 -7.06 3.65 10.24
CA TYR A 98 -5.72 3.53 9.66
C TYR A 98 -5.78 2.61 8.45
N PHE A 99 -5.15 3.04 7.37
CA PHE A 99 -5.02 2.29 6.14
C PHE A 99 -3.54 2.02 5.88
N CYS A 100 -3.18 0.78 5.63
CA CYS A 100 -1.83 0.40 5.23
C CYS A 100 -1.87 -0.82 4.31
N HIS A 101 -0.77 -1.05 3.59
CA HIS A 101 -0.72 -2.15 2.63
C HIS A 101 -0.82 -3.51 3.33
N ALA A 102 0.12 -3.85 4.21
CA ALA A 102 0.21 -5.18 4.82
C ALA A 102 -0.26 -5.22 6.28
N GLY A 103 0.15 -4.27 7.10
CA GLY A 103 -0.28 -4.20 8.48
C GLY A 103 0.59 -3.27 9.32
N LEU A 104 -0.01 -2.67 10.33
CA LEU A 104 0.63 -1.76 11.27
C LEU A 104 0.76 -2.43 12.62
N LEU A 105 1.95 -2.89 12.96
CA LEU A 105 2.24 -3.65 14.17
C LEU A 105 2.62 -2.74 15.36
N PRO A 106 2.48 -3.19 16.63
CA PRO A 106 2.88 -2.42 17.79
C PRO A 106 4.33 -1.93 17.72
N GLU A 107 5.26 -2.77 17.27
CA GLU A 107 6.67 -2.44 17.12
C GLU A 107 6.94 -1.29 16.13
N HIS A 108 6.08 -1.08 15.15
CA HIS A 108 6.22 0.03 14.19
C HIS A 108 5.91 1.37 14.83
N VAL A 109 4.93 1.41 15.73
CA VAL A 109 4.39 2.64 16.35
C VAL A 109 4.92 2.92 17.75
N ASN A 110 5.61 1.98 18.36
CA ASN A 110 6.29 2.21 19.65
C ASN A 110 7.39 3.26 19.58
N THR A 111 8.05 3.32 18.44
CA THR A 111 9.23 4.17 18.22
C THR A 111 9.02 5.28 17.19
N ASN A 112 7.91 5.23 16.46
CA ASN A 112 7.60 6.20 15.42
C ASN A 112 6.14 6.64 15.47
N THR A 113 5.90 7.90 15.22
CA THR A 113 4.57 8.39 14.85
C THR A 113 4.27 8.04 13.39
N ILE A 114 2.99 8.05 13.00
CA ILE A 114 2.58 7.87 11.60
C ILE A 114 3.26 8.88 10.66
N THR A 115 3.41 10.11 11.12
CA THR A 115 4.13 11.16 10.36
C THR A 115 5.59 10.80 10.13
N GLN A 116 6.29 10.28 11.16
CA GLN A 116 7.67 9.84 11.04
C GLN A 116 7.80 8.65 10.08
N ILE A 117 6.91 7.66 10.17
CA ILE A 117 6.89 6.53 9.25
C ILE A 117 6.74 7.01 7.80
N ASN A 118 5.77 7.87 7.52
CA ASN A 118 5.58 8.44 6.18
C ASN A 118 6.76 9.30 5.72
N THR A 119 7.43 9.98 6.62
CA THR A 119 8.65 10.75 6.31
C THR A 119 9.79 9.82 5.90
N ILE A 120 10.00 8.72 6.64
CA ILE A 120 11.00 7.70 6.29
C ILE A 120 10.72 7.14 4.89
N VAL A 121 9.47 6.74 4.61
CA VAL A 121 9.06 6.25 3.29
C VAL A 121 9.38 7.26 2.18
N ARG A 122 8.99 8.52 2.36
CA ARG A 122 9.22 9.58 1.37
C ARG A 122 10.71 9.87 1.16
N ASP A 123 11.49 9.90 2.22
CA ASP A 123 12.93 10.17 2.14
C ASP A 123 13.68 9.07 1.40
N VAL A 124 13.28 7.81 1.62
CA VAL A 124 13.82 6.67 0.87
C VAL A 124 13.47 6.79 -0.61
N LEU A 125 12.21 7.00 -0.94
CA LEU A 125 11.76 7.16 -2.33
C LEU A 125 12.43 8.35 -3.04
N ARG A 126 12.65 9.47 -2.34
CA ARG A 126 13.34 10.64 -2.89
C ARG A 126 14.84 10.46 -3.02
N GLY A 127 15.41 9.41 -2.44
CA GLY A 127 16.87 9.21 -2.41
C GLY A 127 17.59 10.17 -1.43
N ASN A 128 16.88 10.67 -0.42
CA ASN A 128 17.43 11.60 0.57
C ASN A 128 18.32 10.91 1.62
N LYS A 129 18.26 9.58 1.74
CA LYS A 129 19.05 8.78 2.70
C LYS A 129 20.47 8.48 2.19
N LYS A 130 21.25 9.52 1.93
CA LYS A 130 22.62 9.42 1.38
C LYS A 130 23.59 8.66 2.28
N THR A 131 23.42 8.71 3.60
CA THR A 131 24.23 7.97 4.59
C THR A 131 23.77 6.54 4.81
N GLY A 132 22.75 6.09 4.08
CA GLY A 132 22.11 4.80 4.25
C GLY A 132 20.98 4.83 5.28
N LEU A 133 20.31 3.68 5.40
CA LEU A 133 19.21 3.47 6.34
C LEU A 133 19.75 2.85 7.63
N THR A 134 19.21 3.28 8.75
CA THR A 134 19.41 2.60 10.03
C THR A 134 18.82 1.19 9.98
N LYS A 135 19.22 0.32 10.91
CA LYS A 135 18.63 -1.00 11.02
C LYS A 135 17.11 -0.92 11.20
N HIS A 136 16.65 -0.04 12.08
CA HIS A 136 15.23 0.17 12.35
C HIS A 136 14.44 0.59 11.09
N GLU A 137 14.96 1.52 10.28
CA GLU A 137 14.32 1.93 9.03
C GLU A 137 14.30 0.80 7.99
N LYS A 138 15.34 -0.04 7.95
CA LYS A 138 15.35 -1.24 7.10
C LYS A 138 14.30 -2.25 7.54
N ASP A 139 14.22 -2.52 8.83
CA ASP A 139 13.23 -3.45 9.39
C ASP A 139 11.81 -2.96 9.12
N LEU A 140 11.56 -1.65 9.27
CA LEU A 140 10.26 -1.02 9.03
C LEU A 140 9.79 -1.14 7.56
N LEU A 141 10.72 -1.12 6.59
CA LEU A 141 10.38 -1.03 5.16
C LEU A 141 10.57 -2.35 4.41
N PHE A 142 11.56 -3.16 4.76
CA PHE A 142 12.03 -4.28 3.92
C PHE A 142 11.99 -5.65 4.60
N SER A 143 11.82 -5.71 5.92
CA SER A 143 11.72 -7.00 6.61
C SER A 143 10.41 -7.71 6.30
N GLN A 144 10.34 -9.00 6.62
CA GLN A 144 9.09 -9.77 6.51
C GLN A 144 8.00 -9.25 7.45
N ASP A 145 8.37 -8.58 8.54
CA ASP A 145 7.44 -7.96 9.48
C ASP A 145 7.23 -6.46 9.20
N SER A 146 7.70 -5.94 8.07
CA SER A 146 7.55 -4.53 7.70
C SER A 146 6.10 -4.14 7.42
N ILE A 147 5.85 -2.84 7.33
CA ILE A 147 4.51 -2.29 6.97
C ILE A 147 4.06 -2.71 5.56
N PHE A 148 4.96 -3.23 4.72
CA PHE A 148 4.69 -3.63 3.34
C PHE A 148 4.63 -5.15 3.12
N TRP A 149 5.11 -5.96 4.07
CA TRP A 149 5.25 -7.40 3.86
C TRP A 149 4.57 -8.27 4.91
N ASN A 150 4.30 -7.77 6.12
CA ASN A 150 3.78 -8.62 7.18
C ASN A 150 2.40 -9.21 6.84
N ARG A 151 2.17 -10.41 7.34
CA ARG A 151 0.88 -11.11 7.24
C ARG A 151 0.37 -11.51 8.63
N LYS A 152 0.87 -10.87 9.70
CA LYS A 152 0.52 -11.23 11.07
C LYS A 152 -0.96 -11.07 11.34
N TYR A 153 -1.57 -10.00 10.84
CA TYR A 153 -3.02 -9.82 10.97
C TYR A 153 -3.84 -10.89 10.27
N TYR A 154 -3.28 -11.62 9.32
CA TYR A 154 -3.96 -12.72 8.66
C TYR A 154 -3.76 -14.05 9.40
N PHE A 155 -2.52 -14.38 9.75
CA PHE A 155 -2.17 -15.73 10.24
C PHE A 155 -2.14 -15.84 11.77
N ASP A 156 -1.89 -14.75 12.52
CA ASP A 156 -1.75 -14.81 13.97
C ASP A 156 -3.12 -14.99 14.64
N LYS A 157 -3.17 -15.95 15.57
CA LYS A 157 -4.38 -16.20 16.38
C LYS A 157 -4.66 -15.06 17.37
N ASN A 158 -3.62 -14.34 17.81
CA ASN A 158 -3.70 -13.23 18.74
C ASN A 158 -3.79 -11.86 18.03
N LYS A 159 -4.23 -11.84 16.75
CA LYS A 159 -4.28 -10.64 15.94
C LYS A 159 -5.11 -9.51 16.57
N CYS A 160 -6.16 -9.85 17.29
CA CYS A 160 -7.01 -8.84 17.93
C CYS A 160 -6.33 -8.17 19.10
N ASP A 161 -5.61 -8.92 19.94
CA ASP A 161 -4.80 -8.35 21.04
C ASP A 161 -3.66 -7.49 20.48
N MET A 162 -3.08 -7.92 19.38
CA MET A 162 -2.04 -7.15 18.67
C MET A 162 -2.60 -5.85 18.10
N LEU A 163 -3.81 -5.89 17.51
CA LEU A 163 -4.49 -4.69 17.03
C LEU A 163 -4.82 -3.73 18.17
N GLU A 164 -5.37 -4.24 19.26
CA GLU A 164 -5.68 -3.42 20.45
C GLU A 164 -4.44 -2.71 20.98
N LYS A 165 -3.32 -3.43 21.12
CA LYS A 165 -2.04 -2.83 21.51
C LYS A 165 -1.59 -1.74 20.53
N THR A 166 -1.73 -1.96 19.22
CA THR A 166 -1.38 -0.96 18.20
C THR A 166 -2.23 0.29 18.37
N LEU A 167 -3.56 0.13 18.52
CA LEU A 167 -4.50 1.23 18.68
C LEU A 167 -4.32 1.97 20.03
N ASP A 168 -3.97 1.25 21.10
CA ASP A 168 -3.64 1.85 22.39
C ASP A 168 -2.41 2.77 22.30
N ILE A 169 -1.34 2.32 21.64
CA ILE A 169 -0.12 3.13 21.42
C ILE A 169 -0.45 4.39 20.60
N LEU A 170 -1.36 4.27 19.63
CA LEU A 170 -1.81 5.37 18.78
C LEU A 170 -2.82 6.29 19.45
N ASN A 171 -3.24 6.00 20.69
CA ASN A 171 -4.33 6.67 21.42
C ASN A 171 -5.66 6.70 20.63
N GLU A 172 -5.98 5.60 19.94
CA GLU A 172 -7.16 5.50 19.06
C GLU A 172 -7.96 4.21 19.35
N LYS A 173 -8.36 4.01 20.61
CA LYS A 173 -9.03 2.78 21.06
C LYS A 173 -10.32 2.44 20.29
N ASP A 174 -11.05 3.45 19.84
CA ASP A 174 -12.30 3.30 19.08
C ASP A 174 -12.08 3.23 17.57
N GLY A 175 -10.83 3.26 17.15
CA GLY A 175 -10.42 3.19 15.76
C GLY A 175 -10.32 1.77 15.23
N GLY A 176 -9.79 1.68 14.02
CA GLY A 176 -9.54 0.41 13.37
C GLY A 176 -8.48 0.46 12.27
N LEU A 177 -8.19 -0.70 11.72
CA LEU A 177 -7.16 -0.91 10.71
C LEU A 177 -7.76 -1.57 9.47
N ILE A 178 -7.44 -1.04 8.31
CA ILE A 178 -7.79 -1.60 7.00
C ILE A 178 -6.49 -1.99 6.30
N VAL A 179 -6.41 -3.27 5.91
CA VAL A 179 -5.22 -3.86 5.29
C VAL A 179 -5.54 -4.54 3.96
N GLY A 180 -4.55 -4.60 3.08
CA GLY A 180 -4.52 -5.35 1.84
C GLY A 180 -3.50 -6.49 1.88
N HIS A 181 -2.70 -6.63 0.80
CA HIS A 181 -1.56 -7.55 0.66
C HIS A 181 -1.88 -9.05 0.67
N THR A 182 -2.79 -9.48 1.52
CA THR A 182 -3.25 -10.87 1.57
C THR A 182 -4.63 -10.95 0.94
N VAL A 183 -4.69 -11.60 -0.24
CA VAL A 183 -5.92 -11.66 -1.04
C VAL A 183 -6.98 -12.52 -0.37
N HIS A 184 -8.18 -12.01 -0.30
CA HIS A 184 -9.40 -12.68 0.17
C HIS A 184 -10.42 -12.80 -0.97
N LYS A 185 -11.32 -13.75 -0.85
CA LYS A 185 -12.44 -13.89 -1.81
C LYS A 185 -13.42 -12.71 -1.73
N ASN A 186 -13.64 -12.20 -0.53
CA ASN A 186 -14.54 -11.07 -0.25
C ASN A 186 -13.87 -10.15 0.78
N ILE A 187 -14.30 -8.90 0.83
CA ILE A 187 -13.93 -8.00 1.93
C ILE A 187 -14.54 -8.53 3.22
N THR A 188 -13.72 -8.73 4.23
CA THR A 188 -14.13 -9.31 5.52
C THR A 188 -13.61 -8.48 6.68
N SER A 189 -14.22 -8.66 7.86
CA SER A 189 -13.77 -8.00 9.08
C SER A 189 -13.65 -8.97 10.24
N GLU A 190 -12.70 -8.71 11.12
CA GLU A 190 -12.47 -9.40 12.38
C GLU A 190 -12.31 -8.40 13.55
N CYS A 191 -12.04 -8.88 14.74
CA CYS A 191 -11.78 -8.06 15.93
C CYS A 191 -12.89 -7.02 16.19
N ASN A 192 -14.14 -7.48 16.26
CA ASN A 192 -15.32 -6.63 16.45
C ASN A 192 -15.43 -5.52 15.39
N LYS A 193 -15.13 -5.83 14.14
CA LYS A 193 -15.11 -4.91 12.99
C LYS A 193 -14.07 -3.79 13.10
N LYS A 194 -13.04 -3.95 13.92
CA LYS A 194 -11.91 -3.03 13.98
C LYS A 194 -10.79 -3.40 13.00
N LEU A 195 -10.75 -4.63 12.50
CA LEU A 195 -9.80 -5.09 11.48
C LEU A 195 -10.56 -5.44 10.20
N TRP A 196 -10.16 -4.84 9.07
CA TRP A 196 -10.75 -5.09 7.77
C TRP A 196 -9.70 -5.56 6.77
N PHE A 197 -10.02 -6.61 6.03
CA PHE A 197 -9.22 -7.14 4.94
C PHE A 197 -9.87 -6.72 3.62
N ALA A 198 -9.26 -5.76 2.93
CA ALA A 198 -9.86 -5.09 1.78
C ALA A 198 -9.28 -5.53 0.43
N ASP A 199 -8.30 -6.45 0.42
CA ASP A 199 -7.73 -6.97 -0.82
C ASP A 199 -8.55 -8.14 -1.34
N VAL A 200 -9.28 -7.91 -2.43
CA VAL A 200 -10.06 -8.93 -3.14
C VAL A 200 -9.41 -9.34 -4.47
N GLY A 201 -8.14 -9.03 -4.66
CA GLY A 201 -7.35 -9.45 -5.81
C GLY A 201 -7.87 -8.95 -7.15
N LEU A 202 -8.23 -7.69 -7.28
CA LEU A 202 -8.81 -7.05 -8.47
C LEU A 202 -7.91 -7.12 -9.73
N SER A 203 -7.29 -8.26 -9.98
CA SER A 203 -6.41 -8.50 -11.12
C SER A 203 -6.61 -9.92 -11.65
N PRO A 204 -6.72 -10.12 -12.96
CA PRO A 204 -6.76 -11.44 -13.57
C PRO A 204 -5.58 -12.34 -13.21
N ALA A 205 -4.48 -11.77 -12.70
CA ALA A 205 -3.33 -12.52 -12.18
C ALA A 205 -3.67 -13.50 -11.05
N PHE A 206 -4.79 -13.28 -10.36
CA PHE A 206 -5.24 -14.14 -9.27
C PHE A 206 -6.27 -15.18 -9.70
N GLY A 207 -6.62 -15.28 -11.00
CA GLY A 207 -7.54 -16.25 -11.59
C GLY A 207 -9.00 -15.77 -11.65
N ASP A 208 -9.85 -16.59 -12.23
CA ASP A 208 -11.26 -16.25 -12.55
C ASP A 208 -12.19 -16.14 -11.33
N SER A 209 -11.70 -16.47 -10.12
CA SER A 209 -12.50 -16.40 -8.89
C SER A 209 -12.73 -14.97 -8.37
N PHE A 210 -12.18 -13.96 -9.02
CA PHE A 210 -12.26 -12.54 -8.64
C PHE A 210 -13.22 -11.73 -9.53
N SER A 211 -14.31 -12.35 -9.94
CA SER A 211 -15.37 -11.69 -10.73
C SER A 211 -16.22 -10.69 -9.92
N ASN A 212 -16.16 -10.73 -8.59
CA ASN A 212 -16.93 -9.85 -7.73
C ASN A 212 -16.09 -8.66 -7.29
N ILE A 213 -16.37 -7.50 -7.85
CA ILE A 213 -15.79 -6.24 -7.38
C ILE A 213 -16.51 -5.85 -6.10
N GLU A 214 -15.78 -5.78 -4.99
CA GLU A 214 -16.26 -5.28 -3.72
C GLU A 214 -15.51 -4.01 -3.32
N LEU A 215 -16.22 -3.09 -2.70
CA LEU A 215 -15.66 -1.84 -2.17
C LEU A 215 -15.96 -1.75 -0.68
N LEU A 216 -15.02 -1.21 0.10
CA LEU A 216 -15.26 -0.84 1.49
C LEU A 216 -15.62 0.64 1.55
N GLU A 217 -16.86 0.93 1.87
CA GLU A 217 -17.34 2.29 2.11
C GLU A 217 -17.35 2.59 3.60
N ILE A 218 -16.94 3.78 3.99
CA ILE A 218 -16.97 4.25 5.38
C ILE A 218 -17.77 5.55 5.45
N ILE A 219 -18.93 5.50 6.08
CA ILE A 219 -19.79 6.68 6.29
C ILE A 219 -19.94 6.92 7.79
N ASN A 220 -19.63 8.12 8.26
CA ASN A 220 -19.68 8.48 9.68
C ASN A 220 -18.95 7.45 10.54
N ASP A 221 -17.74 7.08 10.11
CA ASP A 221 -16.87 6.10 10.75
C ASP A 221 -17.42 4.64 10.83
N ASN A 222 -18.47 4.33 10.06
CA ASN A 222 -19.04 2.99 10.00
C ASN A 222 -18.72 2.33 8.66
N PRO A 223 -17.82 1.32 8.65
CA PRO A 223 -17.48 0.59 7.43
C PRO A 223 -18.61 -0.37 7.00
N ARG A 224 -18.85 -0.42 5.69
CA ARG A 224 -19.74 -1.40 5.07
C ARG A 224 -19.21 -1.84 3.71
N VAL A 225 -19.49 -3.08 3.32
CA VAL A 225 -19.14 -3.61 2.00
C VAL A 225 -20.23 -3.24 1.00
N ILE A 226 -19.81 -2.72 -0.17
CA ILE A 226 -20.67 -2.45 -1.32
C ILE A 226 -20.29 -3.46 -2.41
N LYS A 227 -21.30 -4.01 -3.07
CA LYS A 227 -21.18 -4.96 -4.20
C LYS A 227 -21.72 -4.34 -5.47
#